data_cc5c2b0c91d93ef98f1cf0687d84e241
#
_entry.id   cc5c2b0c91d93ef98f1cf0687d84e241
#
_cell.length_a   1.000
_cell.length_b   1.000
_cell.length_c   1.000
_cell.angle_alpha   90.00
_cell.angle_beta   90.00
_cell.angle_gamma   90.00
#
_symmetry.space_group_name_H-M   'P 1'
#
loop_
_entity.id
_entity.type
_entity.pdbx_description
1 polymer ?
#
loop_
_entity_poly.entity_id
_entity_poly.type
_entity_poly.pdbx_seq_one_letter_code
_entity_poly.pdbx_strand_id
1 'polypeptide(L)'
;MLKRIINKIKYHLIKEIVLVDSENIGYQIPEEIPKHTLVYLFISDPYIDEKIKDYKNNKHIKLINISNIRKECVTKNIMDFCIVAELTNLLSYVSKKTKIVICSKDRGYDASILYLKEKYPKQLVSRHPGSFCYYYNEGNEDYLSIMSKINDSLRKKVLSYTCMDSLKNALNYLL
;
A
#
# COMPACT_ATOMS: atom_id res chain seq x y z
N MET A 1 4.76 17.72 22.00
CA MET A 1 4.56 16.57 22.91
C MET A 1 3.16 15.97 22.81
N LEU A 2 2.10 16.73 22.99
CA LEU A 2 0.70 16.26 22.98
C LEU A 2 0.31 15.50 21.69
N LYS A 3 0.62 16.02 20.51
CA LYS A 3 0.33 15.38 19.20
C LYS A 3 0.95 13.96 19.07
N ARG A 4 2.16 13.78 19.63
CA ARG A 4 2.84 12.47 19.62
C ARG A 4 2.14 11.46 20.53
N ILE A 5 1.61 11.90 21.67
CA ILE A 5 0.85 11.05 22.61
C ILE A 5 -0.48 10.64 21.97
N ILE A 6 -1.20 11.58 21.37
CA ILE A 6 -2.46 11.32 20.68
C ILE A 6 -2.24 10.30 19.54
N ASN A 7 -1.19 10.48 18.73
CA ASN A 7 -0.85 9.52 17.67
C ASN A 7 -0.54 8.14 18.23
N LYS A 8 0.25 8.02 19.31
CA LYS A 8 0.51 6.72 19.95
C LYS A 8 -0.76 6.01 20.39
N ILE A 9 -1.71 6.74 20.98
CA ILE A 9 -3.02 6.17 21.36
C ILE A 9 -3.79 5.72 20.14
N LYS A 10 -3.85 6.55 19.09
CA LYS A 10 -4.56 6.26 17.84
C LYS A 10 -4.04 5.00 17.16
N TYR A 11 -2.71 4.77 17.17
CA TYR A 11 -2.08 3.64 16.49
C TYR A 11 -1.84 2.43 17.39
N HIS A 12 -2.27 2.49 18.66
CA HIS A 12 -2.03 1.40 19.63
C HIS A 12 -2.62 0.05 19.20
N LEU A 13 -3.80 0.07 18.57
CA LEU A 13 -4.50 -1.13 18.11
C LEU A 13 -4.13 -1.54 16.68
N ILE A 14 -3.33 -0.75 15.97
CA ILE A 14 -2.95 -1.04 14.60
C ILE A 14 -1.82 -2.06 14.60
N LYS A 15 -2.06 -3.20 13.94
CA LYS A 15 -1.09 -4.29 13.78
C LYS A 15 -0.32 -4.20 12.48
N GLU A 16 -0.94 -3.59 11.47
CA GLU A 16 -0.36 -3.47 10.14
C GLU A 16 -0.67 -2.13 9.51
N ILE A 17 0.32 -1.56 8.83
CA ILE A 17 0.18 -0.36 8.00
C ILE A 17 0.68 -0.69 6.60
N VAL A 18 -0.13 -0.38 5.59
CA VAL A 18 0.22 -0.58 4.19
C VAL A 18 0.33 0.78 3.50
N LEU A 19 1.49 1.08 2.95
CA LEU A 19 1.76 2.28 2.16
C LEU A 19 1.66 1.89 0.68
N VAL A 20 0.65 2.42 -0.01
CA VAL A 20 0.35 2.07 -1.40
C VAL A 20 0.89 3.15 -2.33
N ASP A 21 1.85 2.77 -3.17
CA ASP A 21 2.40 3.58 -4.25
C ASP A 21 1.52 3.43 -5.49
N SER A 22 0.54 4.31 -5.65
CA SER A 22 -0.44 4.18 -6.73
C SER A 22 0.13 4.42 -8.12
N GLU A 23 1.27 5.09 -8.26
CA GLU A 23 1.93 5.29 -9.55
C GLU A 23 2.52 3.98 -10.09
N ASN A 24 2.97 3.11 -9.19
CA ASN A 24 3.61 1.84 -9.55
C ASN A 24 2.63 0.66 -9.64
N ILE A 25 1.60 0.64 -8.77
CA ILE A 25 0.74 -0.54 -8.62
C ILE A 25 -0.75 -0.24 -8.74
N GLY A 26 -1.12 1.02 -9.04
CA GLY A 26 -2.52 1.47 -9.07
C GLY A 26 -3.09 1.73 -7.68
N TYR A 27 -4.34 2.16 -7.64
CA TYR A 27 -5.03 2.61 -6.42
C TYR A 27 -6.12 1.64 -5.94
N GLN A 28 -6.15 0.43 -6.47
CA GLN A 28 -7.14 -0.57 -6.08
C GLN A 28 -6.88 -1.09 -4.67
N ILE A 29 -7.91 -1.08 -3.85
CA ILE A 29 -7.91 -1.54 -2.47
C ILE A 29 -8.95 -2.64 -2.33
N PRO A 30 -8.71 -3.71 -1.56
CA PRO A 30 -9.70 -4.74 -1.29
C PRO A 30 -10.97 -4.14 -0.68
N GLU A 31 -12.12 -4.69 -0.98
CA GLU A 31 -13.40 -4.28 -0.40
C GLU A 31 -13.39 -4.38 1.11
N GLU A 32 -12.80 -5.45 1.63
CA GLU A 32 -12.64 -5.67 3.06
C GLU A 32 -11.18 -5.47 3.49
N ILE A 33 -10.97 -4.54 4.42
CA ILE A 33 -9.68 -4.30 5.07
C ILE A 33 -9.74 -4.86 6.49
N PRO A 34 -8.75 -5.66 6.95
CA PRO A 34 -8.74 -6.19 8.29
C PRO A 34 -8.85 -5.10 9.35
N LYS A 35 -9.59 -5.37 10.43
CA LYS A 35 -9.90 -4.42 11.50
C LYS A 35 -8.70 -3.65 12.07
N HIS A 36 -7.51 -4.27 12.07
CA HIS A 36 -6.29 -3.71 12.66
C HIS A 36 -5.28 -3.27 11.59
N THR A 37 -5.70 -3.17 10.32
CA THR A 37 -4.91 -2.68 9.20
C THR A 37 -5.30 -1.25 8.87
N LEU A 38 -4.30 -0.41 8.60
CA LEU A 38 -4.47 0.96 8.12
C LEU A 38 -3.74 1.12 6.79
N VAL A 39 -4.43 1.62 5.78
CA VAL A 39 -3.89 1.82 4.43
C VAL A 39 -3.64 3.30 4.21
N TYR A 40 -2.43 3.63 3.79
CA TYR A 40 -2.05 4.95 3.29
C TYR A 40 -1.98 4.87 1.78
N LEU A 41 -2.97 5.38 1.10
CA LEU A 41 -3.01 5.43 -0.35
C LEU A 41 -2.44 6.76 -0.83
N PHE A 42 -1.25 6.71 -1.42
CA PHE A 42 -0.61 7.87 -2.04
C PHE A 42 -1.09 8.02 -3.47
N ILE A 43 -1.51 9.23 -3.84
CA ILE A 43 -2.05 9.57 -5.15
C ILE A 43 -1.46 10.88 -5.64
N SER A 44 -1.17 10.96 -6.93
CA SER A 44 -0.63 12.16 -7.58
C SER A 44 -1.56 12.76 -8.65
N ASP A 45 -2.66 12.08 -8.96
CA ASP A 45 -3.64 12.53 -9.94
C ASP A 45 -4.63 13.52 -9.29
N PRO A 46 -4.72 14.78 -9.76
CA PRO A 46 -5.67 15.75 -9.23
C PRO A 46 -7.13 15.42 -9.58
N TYR A 47 -7.36 14.58 -10.61
CA TYR A 47 -8.69 14.22 -11.11
C TYR A 47 -9.21 12.86 -10.61
N ILE A 48 -8.48 12.22 -9.71
CA ILE A 48 -8.81 10.87 -9.22
C ILE A 48 -10.04 10.84 -8.30
N ASP A 49 -10.56 12.00 -7.90
CA ASP A 49 -11.59 12.14 -6.86
C ASP A 49 -12.84 11.28 -7.07
N GLU A 50 -13.28 11.07 -8.32
CA GLU A 50 -14.44 10.21 -8.61
C GLU A 50 -14.11 8.73 -8.39
N LYS A 51 -12.92 8.31 -8.81
CA LYS A 51 -12.47 6.89 -8.73
C LYS A 51 -12.19 6.41 -7.31
N ILE A 52 -11.90 7.34 -6.40
CA ILE A 52 -11.57 7.03 -5.00
C ILE A 52 -12.64 7.54 -4.02
N LYS A 53 -13.78 7.98 -4.52
CA LYS A 53 -14.87 8.54 -3.71
C LYS A 53 -15.26 7.61 -2.55
N ASP A 54 -15.32 6.30 -2.82
CA ASP A 54 -15.68 5.29 -1.85
C ASP A 54 -14.63 5.13 -0.74
N TYR A 55 -13.37 5.47 -1.03
CA TYR A 55 -12.28 5.38 -0.06
C TYR A 55 -12.24 6.55 0.93
N LYS A 56 -12.80 7.72 0.56
CA LYS A 56 -12.76 8.93 1.41
C LYS A 56 -13.45 8.74 2.77
N ASN A 57 -14.47 7.90 2.81
CA ASN A 57 -15.25 7.63 4.02
C ASN A 57 -14.81 6.37 4.77
N ASN A 58 -13.82 5.62 4.24
CA ASN A 58 -13.35 4.42 4.89
C ASN A 58 -12.34 4.76 6.00
N LYS A 59 -12.70 4.43 7.25
CA LYS A 59 -11.84 4.70 8.44
C LYS A 59 -10.49 3.99 8.42
N HIS A 60 -10.34 2.95 7.60
CA HIS A 60 -9.12 2.18 7.41
C HIS A 60 -8.22 2.75 6.31
N ILE A 61 -8.70 3.73 5.53
CA ILE A 61 -7.95 4.32 4.43
C ILE A 61 -7.63 5.78 4.75
N LYS A 62 -6.36 6.12 4.63
CA LYS A 62 -5.89 7.50 4.65
C LYS A 62 -5.37 7.85 3.26
N LEU A 63 -6.07 8.77 2.60
CA LEU A 63 -5.66 9.30 1.30
C LEU A 63 -4.59 10.38 1.51
N ILE A 64 -3.49 10.27 0.78
CA ILE A 64 -2.42 11.26 0.73
C ILE A 64 -2.26 11.71 -0.70
N ASN A 65 -2.88 12.86 -1.01
CA ASN A 65 -2.76 13.46 -2.33
C ASN A 65 -1.53 14.37 -2.40
N ILE A 66 -0.59 14.02 -3.26
CA ILE A 66 0.66 14.77 -3.49
C ILE A 66 0.62 15.61 -4.78
N SER A 67 -0.52 15.75 -5.43
CA SER A 67 -0.65 16.48 -6.71
C SER A 67 -0.15 17.92 -6.62
N ASN A 68 -0.37 18.61 -5.50
CA ASN A 68 0.11 19.97 -5.31
C ASN A 68 1.64 20.02 -5.17
N ILE A 69 2.24 19.09 -4.42
CA ILE A 69 3.69 18.96 -4.29
C ILE A 69 4.30 18.74 -5.68
N ARG A 70 3.66 17.90 -6.51
CA ARG A 70 4.13 17.60 -7.86
C ARG A 70 4.07 18.79 -8.82
N LYS A 71 3.12 19.71 -8.64
CA LYS A 71 3.03 20.94 -9.43
C LYS A 71 4.18 21.91 -9.11
N GLU A 72 4.60 21.96 -7.85
CA GLU A 72 5.65 22.87 -7.39
C GLU A 72 7.06 22.29 -7.57
N CYS A 73 7.19 20.98 -7.59
CA CYS A 73 8.47 20.27 -7.64
C CYS A 73 8.49 19.28 -8.81
N VAL A 74 9.18 19.64 -9.89
CA VAL A 74 9.29 18.83 -11.13
C VAL A 74 10.49 17.88 -11.04
N THR A 75 10.55 17.06 -9.97
CA THR A 75 11.60 16.05 -9.84
C THR A 75 11.03 14.65 -10.04
N LYS A 76 11.87 13.72 -10.49
CA LYS A 76 11.53 12.31 -10.52
C LYS A 76 11.41 11.79 -9.07
N ASN A 77 10.62 10.73 -8.87
CA ASN A 77 10.53 10.00 -7.60
C ASN A 77 9.91 10.82 -6.43
N ILE A 78 9.08 11.84 -6.71
CA ILE A 78 8.41 12.62 -5.66
C ILE A 78 7.54 11.72 -4.78
N MET A 79 6.81 10.78 -5.40
CA MET A 79 6.00 9.79 -4.68
C MET A 79 6.85 9.01 -3.68
N ASP A 80 8.01 8.52 -4.11
CA ASP A 80 8.92 7.72 -3.28
C ASP A 80 9.40 8.53 -2.07
N PHE A 81 9.80 9.80 -2.28
CA PHE A 81 10.19 10.67 -1.17
C PHE A 81 9.05 10.90 -0.18
N CYS A 82 7.83 11.12 -0.66
CA CYS A 82 6.67 11.30 0.19
C CYS A 82 6.35 10.04 0.99
N ILE A 83 6.42 8.86 0.37
CA ILE A 83 6.20 7.57 1.03
C ILE A 83 7.28 7.32 2.10
N VAL A 84 8.56 7.53 1.78
CA VAL A 84 9.67 7.33 2.73
C VAL A 84 9.59 8.33 3.90
N ALA A 85 9.22 9.57 3.64
CA ALA A 85 9.00 10.58 4.68
C ALA A 85 7.87 10.18 5.63
N GLU A 86 6.73 9.73 5.09
CA GLU A 86 5.62 9.28 5.94
C GLU A 86 5.97 7.98 6.68
N LEU A 87 6.67 7.03 6.03
CA LEU A 87 7.20 5.84 6.71
C LEU A 87 8.06 6.22 7.92
N THR A 88 9.01 7.14 7.74
CA THR A 88 9.89 7.59 8.82
C THR A 88 9.10 8.26 9.95
N ASN A 89 8.10 9.05 9.61
CA ASN A 89 7.19 9.67 10.57
C ASN A 89 6.41 8.61 11.37
N LEU A 90 5.85 7.60 10.70
CA LEU A 90 5.13 6.49 11.32
C LEU A 90 5.99 5.75 12.36
N LEU A 91 7.25 5.48 12.07
CA LEU A 91 8.19 4.79 12.97
C LEU A 91 8.36 5.50 14.31
N SER A 92 8.06 6.80 14.39
CA SER A 92 8.19 7.58 15.62
C SER A 92 7.10 7.32 16.66
N TYR A 93 5.94 6.76 16.26
CA TYR A 93 4.79 6.61 17.15
C TYR A 93 4.05 5.27 17.06
N VAL A 94 4.33 4.43 16.05
CA VAL A 94 3.76 3.07 15.99
C VAL A 94 4.48 2.10 16.93
N SER A 95 3.82 1.00 17.26
CA SER A 95 4.42 -0.09 18.03
C SER A 95 5.54 -0.76 17.22
N LYS A 96 6.59 -1.23 17.90
CA LYS A 96 7.65 -2.03 17.27
C LYS A 96 7.14 -3.36 16.68
N LYS A 97 5.95 -3.81 17.12
CA LYS A 97 5.29 -5.01 16.61
C LYS A 97 4.39 -4.71 15.41
N THR A 98 4.14 -3.43 15.09
CA THR A 98 3.35 -3.05 13.92
C THR A 98 4.16 -3.34 12.66
N LYS A 99 3.60 -4.16 11.78
CA LYS A 99 4.16 -4.43 10.45
C LYS A 99 3.88 -3.24 9.54
N ILE A 100 4.88 -2.75 8.82
CA ILE A 100 4.72 -1.70 7.82
C ILE A 100 5.20 -2.25 6.48
N VAL A 101 4.32 -2.20 5.48
CA VAL A 101 4.58 -2.73 4.15
C VAL A 101 4.42 -1.62 3.12
N ILE A 102 5.41 -1.43 2.25
CA ILE A 102 5.28 -0.61 1.04
C ILE A 102 4.86 -1.53 -0.09
N CYS A 103 3.69 -1.31 -0.67
CA CYS A 103 3.26 -1.97 -1.89
C CYS A 103 3.73 -1.13 -3.09
N SER A 104 4.78 -1.59 -3.77
CA SER A 104 5.34 -0.97 -4.97
C SER A 104 6.25 -1.95 -5.71
N LYS A 105 6.27 -1.88 -7.04
CA LYS A 105 7.23 -2.61 -7.89
C LYS A 105 8.62 -1.95 -7.88
N ASP A 106 8.72 -0.70 -7.47
CA ASP A 106 9.98 0.03 -7.46
C ASP A 106 10.94 -0.51 -6.39
N ARG A 107 12.11 -0.96 -6.84
CA ARG A 107 13.20 -1.43 -5.97
C ARG A 107 13.96 -0.29 -5.28
N GLY A 108 13.73 0.96 -5.68
CA GLY A 108 14.32 2.13 -5.03
C GLY A 108 14.03 2.20 -3.54
N TYR A 109 12.89 1.67 -3.11
CA TYR A 109 12.54 1.57 -1.68
C TYR A 109 13.42 0.61 -0.87
N ASP A 110 14.05 -0.39 -1.51
CA ASP A 110 14.83 -1.41 -0.80
C ASP A 110 16.01 -0.79 -0.05
N ALA A 111 16.68 0.22 -0.62
CA ALA A 111 17.77 0.95 0.02
C ALA A 111 17.28 1.71 1.28
N SER A 112 16.15 2.39 1.18
CA SER A 112 15.54 3.12 2.31
C SER A 112 15.10 2.15 3.42
N ILE A 113 14.54 0.99 3.05
CA ILE A 113 14.13 -0.04 4.00
C ILE A 113 15.35 -0.64 4.73
N LEU A 114 16.43 -0.93 4.02
CA LEU A 114 17.68 -1.42 4.63
C LEU A 114 18.24 -0.41 5.64
N TYR A 115 18.34 0.87 5.26
CA TYR A 115 18.77 1.93 6.17
C TYR A 115 17.89 2.03 7.43
N LEU A 116 16.55 1.94 7.24
CA LEU A 116 15.62 2.01 8.36
C LEU A 116 15.71 0.78 9.28
N LYS A 117 15.98 -0.41 8.73
CA LYS A 117 16.20 -1.63 9.52
C LYS A 117 17.47 -1.53 10.39
N GLU A 118 18.53 -0.93 9.88
CA GLU A 118 19.75 -0.68 10.68
C GLU A 118 19.45 0.31 11.81
N LYS A 119 18.76 1.39 11.51
CA LYS A 119 18.43 2.43 12.49
C LYS A 119 17.37 2.01 13.51
N TYR A 120 16.43 1.17 13.09
CA TYR A 120 15.29 0.70 13.88
C TYR A 120 15.17 -0.84 13.81
N PRO A 121 16.14 -1.61 14.35
CA PRO A 121 16.24 -3.05 14.12
C PRO A 121 15.06 -3.89 14.64
N LYS A 122 14.23 -3.30 15.51
CA LYS A 122 13.04 -3.96 16.07
C LYS A 122 11.76 -3.67 15.27
N GLN A 123 11.82 -2.82 14.24
CA GLN A 123 10.66 -2.50 13.41
C GLN A 123 10.52 -3.48 12.26
N LEU A 124 9.29 -3.87 11.98
CA LEU A 124 8.94 -4.80 10.91
C LEU A 124 8.58 -4.01 9.65
N VAL A 125 9.59 -3.64 8.85
CA VAL A 125 9.41 -2.89 7.60
C VAL A 125 9.81 -3.76 6.42
N SER A 126 8.97 -3.79 5.37
CA SER A 126 9.23 -4.55 4.15
C SER A 126 8.60 -3.88 2.92
N ARG A 127 9.02 -4.29 1.72
CA ARG A 127 8.34 -3.99 0.46
C ARG A 127 7.68 -5.26 -0.08
N HIS A 128 6.50 -5.09 -0.66
CA HIS A 128 5.81 -6.10 -1.46
C HIS A 128 5.74 -5.63 -2.93
N PRO A 129 6.17 -6.45 -3.91
CA PRO A 129 6.27 -6.03 -5.30
C PRO A 129 4.95 -6.01 -6.07
N GLY A 130 3.85 -6.44 -5.46
CA GLY A 130 2.51 -6.49 -6.06
C GLY A 130 1.59 -5.38 -5.58
N SER A 131 0.37 -5.37 -6.11
CA SER A 131 -0.70 -4.51 -5.63
C SER A 131 -1.09 -4.85 -4.18
N PHE A 132 -1.80 -3.94 -3.52
CA PHE A 132 -2.29 -4.22 -2.17
C PHE A 132 -3.30 -5.38 -2.17
N CYS A 133 -4.14 -5.47 -3.20
CA CYS A 133 -5.05 -6.61 -3.35
C CYS A 133 -4.31 -7.94 -3.45
N TYR A 134 -3.18 -7.99 -4.18
CA TYR A 134 -2.36 -9.18 -4.26
C TYR A 134 -1.73 -9.52 -2.91
N TYR A 135 -1.08 -8.54 -2.28
CA TYR A 135 -0.48 -8.70 -0.96
C TYR A 135 -1.47 -9.23 0.07
N TYR A 136 -2.68 -8.67 0.09
CA TYR A 136 -3.73 -9.05 1.01
C TYR A 136 -4.22 -10.49 0.80
N ASN A 137 -4.28 -10.93 -0.47
CA ASN A 137 -4.78 -12.26 -0.84
C ASN A 137 -3.67 -13.32 -0.98
N GLU A 138 -2.39 -12.98 -0.79
CA GLU A 138 -1.26 -13.90 -0.99
C GLU A 138 -1.36 -15.20 -0.16
N GLY A 139 -1.99 -15.14 1.02
CA GLY A 139 -2.26 -16.30 1.87
C GLY A 139 -3.63 -16.97 1.64
N ASN A 140 -4.42 -16.51 0.68
CA ASN A 140 -5.76 -17.05 0.41
C ASN A 140 -5.65 -18.22 -0.57
N GLU A 141 -6.07 -19.43 -0.15
CA GLU A 141 -5.98 -20.66 -0.96
C GLU A 141 -6.77 -20.56 -2.28
N ASP A 142 -7.96 -19.92 -2.24
CA ASP A 142 -8.78 -19.69 -3.44
C ASP A 142 -8.06 -18.79 -4.43
N TYR A 143 -7.44 -17.72 -3.93
CA TYR A 143 -6.64 -16.81 -4.76
C TYR A 143 -5.44 -17.51 -5.38
N LEU A 144 -4.71 -18.30 -4.60
CA LEU A 144 -3.56 -19.08 -5.10
C LEU A 144 -3.98 -20.14 -6.13
N SER A 145 -5.12 -20.81 -5.90
CA SER A 145 -5.71 -21.77 -6.86
C SER A 145 -6.05 -21.09 -8.20
N ILE A 146 -6.70 -19.93 -8.16
CA ILE A 146 -7.01 -19.15 -9.36
C ILE A 146 -5.72 -18.73 -10.07
N MET A 147 -4.75 -18.19 -9.35
CA MET A 147 -3.48 -17.73 -9.91
C MET A 147 -2.66 -18.86 -10.55
N SER A 148 -2.75 -20.08 -10.03
CA SER A 148 -2.07 -21.24 -10.60
C SER A 148 -2.60 -21.66 -11.98
N LYS A 149 -3.85 -21.30 -12.29
CA LYS A 149 -4.52 -21.63 -13.57
C LYS A 149 -4.23 -20.60 -14.67
N ILE A 150 -3.62 -19.47 -14.32
CA ILE A 150 -3.32 -18.39 -15.26
C ILE A 150 -1.91 -18.58 -15.78
N ASN A 151 -1.72 -18.53 -17.11
CA ASN A 151 -0.38 -18.66 -17.69
C ASN A 151 0.52 -17.47 -17.32
N ASP A 152 1.85 -17.64 -17.37
CA ASP A 152 2.82 -16.67 -16.83
C ASP A 152 2.76 -15.27 -17.46
N SER A 153 2.35 -15.13 -18.72
CA SER A 153 2.22 -13.83 -19.38
C SER A 153 1.01 -13.04 -18.87
N LEU A 154 -0.11 -13.72 -18.69
CA LEU A 154 -1.32 -13.17 -18.07
C LEU A 154 -1.11 -12.92 -16.58
N ARG A 155 -0.39 -13.81 -15.89
CA ARG A 155 -0.07 -13.70 -14.47
C ARG A 155 0.63 -12.39 -14.12
N LYS A 156 1.63 -11.97 -14.91
CA LYS A 156 2.32 -10.69 -14.74
C LYS A 156 1.37 -9.49 -14.90
N LYS A 157 0.41 -9.59 -15.79
CA LYS A 157 -0.57 -8.55 -16.08
C LYS A 157 -1.64 -8.46 -14.98
N VAL A 158 -2.11 -9.62 -14.51
CA VAL A 158 -3.11 -9.76 -13.45
C VAL A 158 -2.56 -9.29 -12.09
N LEU A 159 -1.33 -9.67 -11.74
CA LEU A 159 -0.65 -9.25 -10.50
C LEU A 159 -0.51 -7.73 -10.36
N SER A 160 -0.68 -6.99 -11.45
CA SER A 160 -0.55 -5.54 -11.42
C SER A 160 -1.85 -4.79 -11.09
N TYR A 161 -3.05 -5.41 -11.21
CA TYR A 161 -4.31 -4.64 -11.25
C TYR A 161 -5.51 -5.23 -10.50
N THR A 162 -5.47 -6.43 -9.90
CA THR A 162 -6.71 -7.12 -9.57
C THR A 162 -6.98 -7.39 -8.11
N CYS A 163 -8.17 -6.97 -7.66
CA CYS A 163 -8.94 -7.58 -6.57
C CYS A 163 -9.48 -8.96 -6.97
N MET A 164 -9.83 -9.80 -5.99
CA MET A 164 -10.33 -11.17 -6.21
C MET A 164 -11.53 -11.26 -7.16
N ASP A 165 -12.46 -10.31 -7.10
CA ASP A 165 -13.65 -10.33 -7.96
C ASP A 165 -13.33 -10.01 -9.42
N SER A 166 -12.37 -9.10 -9.65
CA SER A 166 -11.87 -8.84 -11.00
C SER A 166 -11.12 -10.03 -11.59
N LEU A 167 -10.45 -10.83 -10.75
CA LEU A 167 -9.80 -12.09 -11.16
C LEU A 167 -10.82 -13.16 -11.55
N LYS A 168 -11.88 -13.34 -10.76
CA LYS A 168 -12.98 -14.26 -11.06
C LYS A 168 -13.68 -13.87 -12.36
N ASN A 169 -13.94 -12.58 -12.55
CA ASN A 169 -14.55 -12.07 -13.78
C ASN A 169 -13.64 -12.27 -15.00
N ALA A 170 -12.34 -12.02 -14.89
CA ALA A 170 -11.39 -12.25 -15.98
C ALA A 170 -11.28 -13.75 -16.34
N LEU A 171 -11.34 -14.65 -15.37
CA LEU A 171 -11.35 -16.10 -15.60
C LEU A 171 -12.62 -16.58 -16.30
N ASN A 172 -13.78 -16.03 -15.92
CA ASN A 172 -15.06 -16.36 -16.57
C ASN A 172 -15.13 -15.88 -18.04
N TYR A 173 -14.26 -14.92 -18.45
CA TYR A 173 -14.11 -14.50 -19.83
C TYR A 173 -13.09 -15.33 -20.62
N LEU A 174 -12.23 -16.10 -19.95
CA LEU A 174 -11.13 -16.87 -20.58
C LEU A 174 -11.43 -18.38 -20.64
N LEU A 175 -12.49 -18.84 -19.98
CA LEU A 175 -13.04 -20.21 -20.03
C LEU A 175 -14.30 -20.27 -20.86
#